data_648a0aa58f6afd826f90fa31e67b84d0
#
_entry.id   648a0aa58f6afd826f90fa31e67b84d0
#
_cell.length_a   1.000
_cell.length_b   1.000
_cell.length_c   1.000
_cell.angle_alpha   90.00
_cell.angle_beta   90.00
_cell.angle_gamma   90.00
#
_symmetry.space_group_name_H-M   'P 1'
#
loop_
_entity.id
_entity.type
_entity.pdbx_description
1 polymer ?
#
loop_
_entity_poly.entity_id
_entity_poly.type
_entity_poly.pdbx_seq_one_letter_code
_entity_poly.pdbx_strand_id
1 'polypeptide(L)'
;MNRNLWLLTLCQGLFLTNNVTFIAINGLVGLNLAPLGWMATLPVMAYVVGGALSTGLVAQTQRRFGRKASFELGLAVAVLSALLCCYAAYSRNFWLLVTATLMAGYYNANAQLYRFAAAELALPAFREKAISLVMAGGLLGAVAGPNLASSTRSLTSVPFAGAYLALAGVALLAMALLAFIHFPPPPPQHASSGGRPLGEIMRQPVFIVAAAAGALGYGVMNLLMAATPIAMQVCGLPFSSVAWVLEWHVIGMFAPGFFTGHLIKRYGTLTVMATGLALNVACVLVALSGVEFRQFLVALFLLGLGWNFLFTGATTLALTAYRPEEKDKAQGALNFCVFAVLAVSSLASGVLVTTQGWALLNLGSLLPLSLTALALGWLGLQQRRLRKA
;
A
#
# COMPACT_ATOMS: atom_id res chain seq x y z
N MET A 1 -14.48 17.73 15.81
CA MET A 1 -13.97 17.36 14.47
C MET A 1 -14.44 18.42 13.50
N ASN A 2 -13.52 18.95 12.68
CA ASN A 2 -13.85 20.04 11.76
C ASN A 2 -14.20 19.50 10.35
N ARG A 3 -14.86 20.33 9.54
CA ARG A 3 -15.28 20.01 8.17
C ARG A 3 -14.10 19.54 7.31
N ASN A 4 -12.92 20.16 7.45
CA ASN A 4 -11.74 19.82 6.67
C ASN A 4 -11.27 18.37 6.89
N LEU A 5 -11.36 17.85 8.13
CA LEU A 5 -11.01 16.46 8.43
C LEU A 5 -11.97 15.47 7.78
N TRP A 6 -13.28 15.75 7.77
CA TRP A 6 -14.24 14.90 7.07
C TRP A 6 -14.01 14.87 5.56
N LEU A 7 -13.77 16.05 4.95
CA LEU A 7 -13.44 16.14 3.53
C LEU A 7 -12.14 15.36 3.21
N LEU A 8 -11.12 15.49 4.06
CA LEU A 8 -9.86 14.74 3.86
C LEU A 8 -10.05 13.23 4.06
N THR A 9 -10.95 12.81 4.97
CA THR A 9 -11.35 11.40 5.13
C THR A 9 -12.00 10.84 3.87
N LEU A 10 -12.88 11.62 3.24
CA LEU A 10 -13.47 11.25 1.95
C LEU A 10 -12.41 11.20 0.84
N CYS A 11 -11.49 12.17 0.78
CA CYS A 11 -10.37 12.13 -0.17
C CYS A 11 -9.50 10.88 0.02
N GLN A 12 -9.26 10.44 1.26
CA GLN A 12 -8.55 9.20 1.56
C GLN A 12 -9.33 7.97 1.06
N GLY A 13 -10.66 7.95 1.24
CA GLY A 13 -11.52 6.90 0.71
C GLY A 13 -11.46 6.82 -0.81
N LEU A 14 -11.55 7.97 -1.50
CA LEU A 14 -11.44 8.06 -2.96
C LEU A 14 -10.03 7.68 -3.46
N PHE A 15 -8.98 8.03 -2.71
CA PHE A 15 -7.63 7.58 -3.01
C PHE A 15 -7.53 6.05 -2.95
N LEU A 16 -8.02 5.41 -1.89
CA LEU A 16 -7.98 3.95 -1.79
C LEU A 16 -8.90 3.27 -2.79
N THR A 17 -10.06 3.86 -3.12
CA THR A 17 -10.88 3.41 -4.25
C THR A 17 -10.04 3.35 -5.54
N ASN A 18 -9.33 4.45 -5.84
CA ASN A 18 -8.46 4.53 -7.01
C ASN A 18 -7.31 3.49 -6.93
N ASN A 19 -6.62 3.43 -5.81
CA ASN A 19 -5.47 2.55 -5.61
C ASN A 19 -5.82 1.06 -5.73
N VAL A 20 -6.88 0.61 -5.06
CA VAL A 20 -7.30 -0.81 -5.07
C VAL A 20 -7.80 -1.20 -6.46
N THR A 21 -8.65 -0.36 -7.09
CA THR A 21 -9.09 -0.57 -8.48
C THR A 21 -7.89 -0.68 -9.43
N PHE A 22 -6.95 0.26 -9.31
CA PHE A 22 -5.77 0.34 -10.17
C PHE A 22 -4.91 -0.94 -10.07
N ILE A 23 -4.65 -1.43 -8.86
CA ILE A 23 -3.90 -2.68 -8.66
C ILE A 23 -4.69 -3.87 -9.22
N ALA A 24 -6.00 -3.95 -8.96
CA ALA A 24 -6.85 -5.05 -9.40
C ALA A 24 -6.88 -5.22 -10.93
N ILE A 25 -6.96 -4.10 -11.67
CA ILE A 25 -7.13 -4.17 -13.13
C ILE A 25 -5.80 -4.17 -13.89
N ASN A 26 -4.75 -3.53 -13.39
CA ASN A 26 -3.49 -3.36 -14.14
C ASN A 26 -2.73 -4.68 -14.35
N GLY A 27 -2.85 -5.64 -13.44
CA GLY A 27 -2.30 -6.98 -13.65
C GLY A 27 -3.00 -7.72 -14.82
N LEU A 28 -4.31 -7.57 -14.91
CA LEU A 28 -5.13 -8.22 -15.95
C LEU A 28 -5.00 -7.52 -17.31
N VAL A 29 -5.04 -6.19 -17.34
CA VAL A 29 -4.81 -5.42 -18.57
C VAL A 29 -3.36 -5.61 -19.04
N GLY A 30 -2.41 -5.62 -18.10
CA GLY A 30 -1.02 -5.93 -18.40
C GLY A 30 -0.87 -7.32 -19.01
N LEU A 31 -1.53 -8.35 -18.47
CA LEU A 31 -1.50 -9.72 -19.04
C LEU A 31 -2.01 -9.76 -20.47
N ASN A 32 -3.07 -8.99 -20.79
CA ASN A 32 -3.66 -8.96 -22.12
C ASN A 32 -2.84 -8.17 -23.14
N LEU A 33 -2.02 -7.22 -22.70
CA LEU A 33 -1.24 -6.33 -23.58
C LEU A 33 0.25 -6.68 -23.63
N ALA A 34 0.77 -7.38 -22.63
CA ALA A 34 2.19 -7.66 -22.49
C ALA A 34 2.72 -8.51 -23.67
N PRO A 35 3.88 -8.18 -24.23
CA PRO A 35 4.54 -9.02 -25.24
C PRO A 35 4.89 -10.41 -24.72
N LEU A 36 5.19 -10.52 -23.42
CA LEU A 36 5.55 -11.76 -22.72
C LEU A 36 4.72 -11.86 -21.44
N GLY A 37 4.14 -13.02 -21.13
CA GLY A 37 3.24 -13.22 -19.99
C GLY A 37 3.84 -12.80 -18.64
N TRP A 38 5.13 -13.00 -18.42
CA TRP A 38 5.81 -12.62 -17.17
C TRP A 38 5.85 -11.10 -16.93
N MET A 39 5.62 -10.30 -17.98
CA MET A 39 5.55 -8.83 -17.87
C MET A 39 4.19 -8.32 -17.38
N ALA A 40 3.22 -9.21 -17.15
CA ALA A 40 1.83 -8.85 -16.83
C ALA A 40 1.70 -7.82 -15.69
N THR A 41 2.54 -7.91 -14.65
CA THR A 41 2.49 -7.00 -13.48
C THR A 41 3.48 -5.83 -13.57
N LEU A 42 4.18 -5.66 -14.69
CA LEU A 42 5.05 -4.51 -14.91
C LEU A 42 4.33 -3.15 -14.73
N PRO A 43 3.07 -2.97 -15.17
CA PRO A 43 2.33 -1.75 -14.88
C PRO A 43 2.12 -1.52 -13.37
N VAL A 44 1.87 -2.59 -12.58
CA VAL A 44 1.74 -2.47 -11.11
C VAL A 44 3.08 -2.11 -10.48
N MET A 45 4.17 -2.75 -10.92
CA MET A 45 5.53 -2.39 -10.49
C MET A 45 5.86 -0.93 -10.83
N ALA A 46 5.56 -0.48 -12.05
CA ALA A 46 5.79 0.89 -12.50
C ALA A 46 5.07 1.91 -11.61
N TYR A 47 3.84 1.62 -11.19
CA TYR A 47 3.10 2.45 -10.23
C TYR A 47 3.81 2.58 -8.88
N VAL A 48 4.35 1.50 -8.34
CA VAL A 48 5.11 1.48 -7.08
C VAL A 48 6.43 2.25 -7.22
N VAL A 49 7.18 1.97 -8.29
CA VAL A 49 8.45 2.66 -8.59
C VAL A 49 8.21 4.16 -8.82
N GLY A 50 7.17 4.51 -9.56
CA GLY A 50 6.76 5.89 -9.77
C GLY A 50 6.47 6.62 -8.46
N GLY A 51 5.81 5.94 -7.50
CA GLY A 51 5.59 6.46 -6.14
C GLY A 51 6.90 6.72 -5.40
N ALA A 52 7.82 5.75 -5.42
CA ALA A 52 9.13 5.88 -4.80
C ALA A 52 9.95 7.05 -5.37
N LEU A 53 10.06 7.12 -6.69
CA LEU A 53 10.79 8.18 -7.39
C LEU A 53 10.17 9.57 -7.19
N SER A 54 8.85 9.63 -7.06
CA SER A 54 8.11 10.88 -6.88
C SER A 54 8.19 11.44 -5.46
N THR A 55 8.67 10.70 -4.47
CA THR A 55 8.70 11.16 -3.06
C THR A 55 9.45 12.48 -2.90
N GLY A 56 10.60 12.61 -3.53
CA GLY A 56 11.40 13.85 -3.52
C GLY A 56 10.70 15.02 -4.22
N LEU A 57 10.07 14.75 -5.38
CA LEU A 57 9.30 15.74 -6.14
C LEU A 57 8.08 16.23 -5.35
N VAL A 58 7.38 15.34 -4.71
CA VAL A 58 6.24 15.67 -3.84
C VAL A 58 6.69 16.55 -2.67
N ALA A 59 7.79 16.19 -1.99
CA ALA A 59 8.34 17.00 -0.92
C ALA A 59 8.72 18.41 -1.41
N GLN A 60 9.29 18.52 -2.61
CA GLN A 60 9.66 19.80 -3.22
C GLN A 60 8.44 20.64 -3.59
N THR A 61 7.40 20.03 -4.20
CA THR A 61 6.15 20.73 -4.55
C THR A 61 5.41 21.20 -3.31
N GLN A 62 5.36 20.39 -2.24
CA GLN A 62 4.74 20.79 -0.97
C GLN A 62 5.47 21.94 -0.29
N ARG A 63 6.82 21.95 -0.34
CA ARG A 63 7.62 23.07 0.19
C ARG A 63 7.40 24.36 -0.60
N ARG A 64 7.35 24.27 -1.93
CA ARG A 64 7.29 25.46 -2.80
C ARG A 64 5.88 26.04 -2.92
N PHE A 65 4.86 25.20 -3.01
CA PHE A 65 3.48 25.59 -3.33
C PHE A 65 2.47 25.29 -2.23
N GLY A 66 2.91 24.65 -1.14
CA GLY A 66 2.05 24.22 -0.04
C GLY A 66 1.33 22.90 -0.31
N ARG A 67 0.67 22.37 0.72
CA ARG A 67 0.01 21.06 0.65
C ARG A 67 -1.13 21.02 -0.34
N LYS A 68 -2.00 22.05 -0.37
CA LYS A 68 -3.17 22.07 -1.24
C LYS A 68 -2.79 21.96 -2.71
N ALA A 69 -1.91 22.83 -3.18
CA ALA A 69 -1.47 22.83 -4.58
C ALA A 69 -0.76 21.53 -4.96
N SER A 70 0.06 20.96 -4.06
CA SER A 70 0.72 19.67 -4.30
C SER A 70 -0.29 18.52 -4.43
N PHE A 71 -1.31 18.49 -3.59
CA PHE A 71 -2.36 17.46 -3.66
C PHE A 71 -3.23 17.62 -4.91
N GLU A 72 -3.60 18.85 -5.28
CA GLU A 72 -4.33 19.13 -6.53
C GLU A 72 -3.53 18.71 -7.76
N LEU A 73 -2.21 19.01 -7.78
CA LEU A 73 -1.31 18.55 -8.85
C LEU A 73 -1.26 17.01 -8.91
N GLY A 74 -1.20 16.35 -7.74
CA GLY A 74 -1.25 14.88 -7.66
C GLY A 74 -2.53 14.31 -8.29
N LEU A 75 -3.68 14.92 -8.00
CA LEU A 75 -4.97 14.52 -8.56
C LEU A 75 -5.08 14.82 -10.06
N ALA A 76 -4.53 15.94 -10.53
CA ALA A 76 -4.45 16.24 -11.96
C ALA A 76 -3.61 15.18 -12.70
N VAL A 77 -2.48 14.76 -12.12
CA VAL A 77 -1.67 13.67 -12.65
C VAL A 77 -2.43 12.35 -12.64
N ALA A 78 -3.24 12.08 -11.60
CA ALA A 78 -4.08 10.88 -11.54
C ALA A 78 -5.12 10.85 -12.67
N VAL A 79 -5.80 11.98 -12.94
CA VAL A 79 -6.75 12.10 -14.06
C VAL A 79 -6.03 11.83 -15.39
N LEU A 80 -4.91 12.52 -15.63
CA LEU A 80 -4.14 12.34 -16.87
C LEU A 80 -3.66 10.89 -17.03
N SER A 81 -3.11 10.29 -15.98
CA SER A 81 -2.65 8.90 -15.99
C SER A 81 -3.78 7.92 -16.27
N ALA A 82 -4.96 8.12 -15.69
CA ALA A 82 -6.12 7.27 -15.93
C ALA A 82 -6.60 7.36 -17.37
N LEU A 83 -6.65 8.57 -17.96
CA LEU A 83 -6.98 8.77 -19.37
C LEU A 83 -5.93 8.15 -20.30
N LEU A 84 -4.64 8.25 -19.98
CA LEU A 84 -3.56 7.60 -20.73
C LEU A 84 -3.65 6.07 -20.63
N CYS A 85 -3.98 5.51 -19.46
CA CYS A 85 -4.22 4.07 -19.31
C CYS A 85 -5.42 3.59 -20.15
N CYS A 86 -6.50 4.39 -20.15
CA CYS A 86 -7.65 4.12 -21.03
C CYS A 86 -7.23 4.10 -22.51
N TYR A 87 -6.50 5.11 -22.96
CA TYR A 87 -5.99 5.19 -24.33
C TYR A 87 -5.01 4.05 -24.65
N ALA A 88 -4.14 3.66 -23.70
CA ALA A 88 -3.24 2.53 -23.83
C ALA A 88 -4.00 1.21 -24.04
N ALA A 89 -5.13 1.02 -23.36
CA ALA A 89 -5.99 -0.15 -23.52
C ALA A 89 -6.64 -0.18 -24.93
N TYR A 90 -7.15 0.95 -25.42
CA TYR A 90 -7.73 1.06 -26.76
C TYR A 90 -6.69 0.89 -27.86
N SER A 91 -5.52 1.52 -27.75
CA SER A 91 -4.42 1.42 -28.72
C SER A 91 -3.61 0.14 -28.60
N ARG A 92 -3.96 -0.74 -27.64
CA ARG A 92 -3.22 -1.98 -27.31
C ARG A 92 -1.73 -1.76 -27.10
N ASN A 93 -1.35 -0.64 -26.49
CA ASN A 93 0.04 -0.24 -26.30
C ASN A 93 0.48 -0.52 -24.86
N PHE A 94 1.21 -1.62 -24.67
CA PHE A 94 1.72 -2.04 -23.36
C PHE A 94 2.66 -1.01 -22.70
N TRP A 95 3.60 -0.45 -23.48
CA TRP A 95 4.58 0.49 -22.93
C TRP A 95 3.97 1.83 -22.54
N LEU A 96 2.93 2.26 -23.26
CA LEU A 96 2.14 3.42 -22.85
C LEU A 96 1.40 3.15 -21.53
N LEU A 97 0.88 1.94 -21.31
CA LEU A 97 0.29 1.55 -20.04
C LEU A 97 1.32 1.63 -18.92
N VAL A 98 2.53 1.07 -19.10
CA VAL A 98 3.61 1.11 -18.11
C VAL A 98 4.01 2.54 -17.77
N THR A 99 4.16 3.41 -18.77
CA THR A 99 4.52 4.83 -18.52
C THR A 99 3.40 5.60 -17.83
N ALA A 100 2.16 5.37 -18.21
CA ALA A 100 1.00 6.00 -17.57
C ALA A 100 0.86 5.56 -16.11
N THR A 101 1.12 4.29 -15.79
CA THR A 101 1.10 3.80 -14.40
C THR A 101 2.27 4.34 -13.59
N LEU A 102 3.46 4.49 -14.19
CA LEU A 102 4.60 5.16 -13.56
C LEU A 102 4.24 6.60 -13.14
N MET A 103 3.58 7.35 -14.03
CA MET A 103 3.09 8.70 -13.73
C MET A 103 2.07 8.71 -12.57
N ALA A 104 1.16 7.75 -12.54
CA ALA A 104 0.17 7.62 -11.46
C ALA A 104 0.82 7.46 -10.07
N GLY A 105 2.06 6.97 -10.02
CA GLY A 105 2.86 6.89 -8.80
C GLY A 105 3.05 8.25 -8.11
N TYR A 106 3.09 9.36 -8.85
CA TYR A 106 3.15 10.70 -8.25
C TYR A 106 1.91 11.01 -7.40
N TYR A 107 0.72 10.64 -7.87
CA TYR A 107 -0.51 10.74 -7.07
C TYR A 107 -0.44 9.85 -5.84
N ASN A 108 0.02 8.61 -5.97
CA ASN A 108 0.20 7.70 -4.84
C ASN A 108 1.09 8.30 -3.76
N ALA A 109 2.26 8.84 -4.13
CA ALA A 109 3.19 9.48 -3.19
C ALA A 109 2.55 10.69 -2.48
N ASN A 110 1.76 11.50 -3.18
CA ASN A 110 1.02 12.62 -2.61
C ASN A 110 -0.05 12.15 -1.60
N ALA A 111 -0.88 11.19 -1.99
CA ALA A 111 -2.01 10.72 -1.19
C ALA A 111 -1.57 10.01 0.09
N GLN A 112 -0.40 9.37 0.10
CA GLN A 112 0.22 8.83 1.33
C GLN A 112 0.44 9.91 2.41
N LEU A 113 0.45 11.18 2.05
CA LEU A 113 0.64 12.29 2.98
C LEU A 113 -0.67 12.84 3.56
N TYR A 114 -1.84 12.36 3.13
CA TYR A 114 -3.13 12.77 3.70
C TYR A 114 -3.20 12.54 5.21
N ARG A 115 -2.64 11.44 5.72
CA ARG A 115 -2.55 11.13 7.15
C ARG A 115 -1.77 12.19 7.95
N PHE A 116 -0.72 12.76 7.37
CA PHE A 116 0.05 13.82 8.02
C PHE A 116 -0.68 15.16 7.95
N ALA A 117 -1.32 15.44 6.82
CA ALA A 117 -2.19 16.60 6.69
C ALA A 117 -3.38 16.56 7.67
N ALA A 118 -3.91 15.37 7.99
CA ALA A 118 -4.92 15.21 9.03
C ALA A 118 -4.44 15.69 10.42
N ALA A 119 -3.20 15.39 10.78
CA ALA A 119 -2.61 15.83 12.04
C ALA A 119 -2.44 17.37 12.10
N GLU A 120 -2.19 18.02 10.96
CA GLU A 120 -2.06 19.48 10.84
C GLU A 120 -3.42 20.20 10.90
N LEU A 121 -4.47 19.54 10.41
CA LEU A 121 -5.85 20.07 10.45
C LEU A 121 -6.51 19.92 11.82
N ALA A 122 -5.93 19.14 12.73
CA ALA A 122 -6.46 18.85 14.06
C ALA A 122 -5.81 19.68 15.16
N LEU A 123 -6.56 19.95 16.23
CA LEU A 123 -5.98 20.47 17.48
C LEU A 123 -4.97 19.47 18.04
N PRO A 124 -3.89 19.93 18.73
CA PRO A 124 -2.82 19.06 19.25
C PRO A 124 -3.31 17.83 20.02
N ALA A 125 -4.32 18.01 20.87
CA ALA A 125 -4.91 16.92 21.67
C ALA A 125 -5.69 15.87 20.85
N PHE A 126 -5.98 16.14 19.58
CA PHE A 126 -6.80 15.27 18.71
C PHE A 126 -6.04 14.75 17.48
N ARG A 127 -4.75 15.00 17.36
CA ARG A 127 -3.93 14.62 16.18
C ARG A 127 -3.99 13.13 15.88
N GLU A 128 -3.83 12.28 16.87
CA GLU A 128 -3.88 10.83 16.70
C GLU A 128 -5.26 10.35 16.22
N LYS A 129 -6.33 10.91 16.80
CA LYS A 129 -7.70 10.61 16.38
C LYS A 129 -7.98 11.07 14.94
N ALA A 130 -7.43 12.21 14.53
CA ALA A 130 -7.57 12.73 13.18
C ALA A 130 -6.86 11.83 12.15
N ILE A 131 -5.64 11.36 12.45
CA ILE A 131 -4.92 10.39 11.63
C ILE A 131 -5.75 9.11 11.49
N SER A 132 -6.22 8.56 12.62
CA SER A 132 -7.04 7.33 12.63
C SER A 132 -8.33 7.49 11.83
N LEU A 133 -9.01 8.64 11.93
CA LEU A 133 -10.22 8.93 11.17
C LEU A 133 -9.95 8.95 9.67
N VAL A 134 -8.92 9.68 9.24
CA VAL A 134 -8.57 9.77 7.82
C VAL A 134 -8.16 8.40 7.28
N MET A 135 -7.39 7.62 8.05
CA MET A 135 -7.04 6.24 7.66
C MET A 135 -8.27 5.33 7.57
N ALA A 136 -9.26 5.51 8.47
CA ALA A 136 -10.51 4.78 8.43
C ALA A 136 -11.33 5.07 7.16
N GLY A 137 -11.16 6.26 6.55
CA GLY A 137 -11.72 6.55 5.23
C GLY A 137 -11.32 5.54 4.17
N GLY A 138 -10.17 4.86 4.36
CA GLY A 138 -9.73 3.78 3.50
C GLY A 138 -10.68 2.58 3.40
N LEU A 139 -11.50 2.33 4.41
CA LEU A 139 -12.53 1.28 4.34
C LEU A 139 -13.58 1.57 3.26
N LEU A 140 -13.87 2.85 2.98
CA LEU A 140 -14.73 3.21 1.84
C LEU A 140 -14.10 2.73 0.52
N GLY A 141 -12.78 2.90 0.38
CA GLY A 141 -12.04 2.44 -0.78
C GLY A 141 -11.96 0.92 -0.88
N ALA A 142 -11.93 0.22 0.26
CA ALA A 142 -11.94 -1.24 0.29
C ALA A 142 -13.18 -1.81 -0.41
N VAL A 143 -14.35 -1.21 -0.14
CA VAL A 143 -15.62 -1.62 -0.74
C VAL A 143 -15.79 -1.00 -2.13
N ALA A 144 -15.60 0.31 -2.27
CA ALA A 144 -15.86 1.01 -3.51
C ALA A 144 -14.92 0.61 -4.65
N GLY A 145 -13.63 0.33 -4.36
CA GLY A 145 -12.63 0.03 -5.39
C GLY A 145 -12.93 -1.22 -6.21
N PRO A 146 -13.01 -2.41 -5.62
CA PRO A 146 -13.30 -3.64 -6.35
C PRO A 146 -14.67 -3.61 -7.03
N ASN A 147 -15.68 -3.02 -6.38
CA ASN A 147 -17.02 -2.88 -6.96
C ASN A 147 -17.03 -1.93 -8.16
N LEU A 148 -16.28 -0.82 -8.11
CA LEU A 148 -16.10 0.08 -9.25
C LEU A 148 -15.44 -0.65 -10.42
N ALA A 149 -14.35 -1.40 -10.16
CA ALA A 149 -13.69 -2.19 -11.18
C ALA A 149 -14.64 -3.20 -11.83
N SER A 150 -15.45 -3.89 -11.02
CA SER A 150 -16.40 -4.90 -11.48
C SER A 150 -17.53 -4.30 -12.31
N SER A 151 -18.15 -3.21 -11.84
CA SER A 151 -19.31 -2.57 -12.51
C SER A 151 -18.93 -1.84 -13.79
N THR A 152 -17.68 -1.39 -13.92
CA THR A 152 -17.20 -0.62 -15.07
C THR A 152 -16.36 -1.42 -16.05
N ARG A 153 -16.09 -2.70 -15.76
CA ARG A 153 -15.26 -3.59 -16.59
C ARG A 153 -15.73 -3.67 -18.03
N SER A 154 -17.03 -3.79 -18.24
CA SER A 154 -17.68 -4.00 -19.56
C SER A 154 -18.45 -2.77 -20.04
N LEU A 155 -18.19 -1.59 -19.46
CA LEU A 155 -18.89 -0.36 -19.81
C LEU A 155 -18.53 0.14 -21.23
N THR A 156 -17.39 -0.30 -21.73
CA THR A 156 -16.88 0.05 -23.06
C THR A 156 -16.57 -1.22 -23.87
N SER A 157 -16.35 -1.08 -25.17
CA SER A 157 -15.97 -2.18 -26.08
C SER A 157 -14.64 -2.85 -25.72
N VAL A 158 -13.75 -2.11 -25.02
CA VAL A 158 -12.46 -2.62 -24.55
C VAL A 158 -12.57 -2.93 -23.07
N PRO A 159 -12.33 -4.18 -22.62
CA PRO A 159 -12.39 -4.56 -21.22
C PRO A 159 -11.52 -3.66 -20.34
N PHE A 160 -12.06 -3.21 -19.20
CA PHE A 160 -11.44 -2.32 -18.22
C PHE A 160 -11.15 -0.87 -18.68
N ALA A 161 -11.33 -0.50 -19.95
CA ALA A 161 -11.18 0.90 -20.36
C ALA A 161 -12.20 1.80 -19.63
N GLY A 162 -13.44 1.33 -19.44
CA GLY A 162 -14.43 1.99 -18.61
C GLY A 162 -14.01 2.18 -17.15
N ALA A 163 -13.25 1.23 -16.59
CA ALA A 163 -12.72 1.35 -15.24
C ALA A 163 -11.69 2.50 -15.13
N TYR A 164 -10.82 2.67 -16.11
CA TYR A 164 -9.89 3.82 -16.12
C TYR A 164 -10.63 5.16 -16.23
N LEU A 165 -11.70 5.25 -17.04
CA LEU A 165 -12.54 6.45 -17.08
C LEU A 165 -13.22 6.73 -15.74
N ALA A 166 -13.70 5.69 -15.06
CA ALA A 166 -14.27 5.81 -13.73
C ALA A 166 -13.23 6.30 -12.71
N LEU A 167 -11.97 5.82 -12.79
CA LEU A 167 -10.86 6.29 -11.95
C LEU A 167 -10.54 7.77 -12.20
N ALA A 168 -10.60 8.25 -13.44
CA ALA A 168 -10.49 9.69 -13.74
C ALA A 168 -11.64 10.47 -13.08
N GLY A 169 -12.87 9.96 -13.12
CA GLY A 169 -14.02 10.56 -12.42
C GLY A 169 -13.85 10.60 -10.90
N VAL A 170 -13.34 9.52 -10.30
CA VAL A 170 -13.01 9.45 -8.86
C VAL A 170 -11.95 10.50 -8.49
N ALA A 171 -10.91 10.67 -9.33
CA ALA A 171 -9.87 11.67 -9.09
C ALA A 171 -10.41 13.10 -9.23
N LEU A 172 -11.28 13.36 -10.20
CA LEU A 172 -11.96 14.66 -10.34
C LEU A 172 -12.87 14.97 -9.15
N LEU A 173 -13.61 13.99 -8.65
CA LEU A 173 -14.41 14.13 -7.43
C LEU A 173 -13.53 14.45 -6.21
N ALA A 174 -12.41 13.75 -6.06
CA ALA A 174 -11.44 14.02 -4.99
C ALA A 174 -10.85 15.43 -5.12
N MET A 175 -10.56 15.91 -6.33
CA MET A 175 -10.09 17.26 -6.60
C MET A 175 -11.14 18.31 -6.20
N ALA A 176 -12.41 18.09 -6.56
CA ALA A 176 -13.51 18.97 -6.17
C ALA A 176 -13.67 19.03 -4.64
N LEU A 177 -13.59 17.90 -3.92
CA LEU A 177 -13.64 17.89 -2.45
C LEU A 177 -12.43 18.59 -1.83
N LEU A 178 -11.23 18.36 -2.37
CA LEU A 178 -9.99 18.95 -1.89
C LEU A 178 -10.00 20.49 -2.04
N ALA A 179 -10.63 21.03 -3.08
CA ALA A 179 -10.75 22.45 -3.31
C ALA A 179 -11.40 23.20 -2.12
N PHE A 180 -12.30 22.53 -1.38
CA PHE A 180 -12.96 23.08 -0.19
C PHE A 180 -12.15 22.94 1.11
N ILE A 181 -10.99 22.26 1.09
CA ILE A 181 -10.15 22.10 2.28
C ILE A 181 -9.21 23.31 2.40
N HIS A 182 -9.15 23.87 3.60
CA HIS A 182 -8.20 24.92 3.96
C HIS A 182 -7.09 24.31 4.82
N PHE A 183 -5.88 24.26 4.27
CA PHE A 183 -4.69 23.82 4.99
C PHE A 183 -3.99 25.00 5.66
N PRO A 184 -3.43 24.83 6.87
CA PRO A 184 -2.61 25.84 7.49
C PRO A 184 -1.34 26.10 6.63
N PRO A 185 -0.79 27.32 6.70
CA PRO A 185 0.49 27.60 6.05
C PRO A 185 1.58 26.65 6.57
N PRO A 186 2.55 26.25 5.74
CA PRO A 186 3.64 25.40 6.18
C PRO A 186 4.39 26.07 7.36
N PRO A 187 4.74 25.33 8.42
CA PRO A 187 5.50 25.88 9.52
C PRO A 187 6.86 26.39 9.02
N PRO A 188 7.42 27.47 9.63
CA PRO A 188 8.75 27.96 9.30
C PRO A 188 9.74 26.79 9.39
N GLN A 189 10.54 26.60 8.37
CA GLN A 189 11.55 25.55 8.34
C GLN A 189 12.67 25.90 9.32
N HIS A 190 12.64 25.35 10.50
CA HIS A 190 13.85 25.21 11.30
C HIS A 190 14.63 24.06 10.68
N ALA A 191 15.79 24.37 10.11
CA ALA A 191 16.75 23.38 9.66
C ALA A 191 17.17 22.54 10.89
N SER A 192 16.50 21.43 11.14
CA SER A 192 16.91 20.48 12.16
C SER A 192 18.13 19.70 11.66
N SER A 193 19.29 20.35 11.74
CA SER A 193 20.61 19.74 11.47
C SER A 193 21.13 18.96 12.71
N GLY A 194 20.23 18.44 13.53
CA GLY A 194 20.57 17.71 14.75
C GLY A 194 20.30 16.19 14.64
N GLY A 195 20.97 15.44 15.49
CA GLY A 195 20.76 13.98 15.65
C GLY A 195 21.86 13.14 14.99
N ARG A 196 21.84 11.83 15.33
CA ARG A 196 22.83 10.84 14.86
C ARG A 196 22.83 10.72 13.33
N PRO A 197 23.96 10.34 12.72
CA PRO A 197 24.04 9.98 11.32
C PRO A 197 23.05 8.84 10.98
N LEU A 198 22.47 8.86 9.78
CA LEU A 198 21.51 7.82 9.37
C LEU A 198 22.11 6.40 9.48
N GLY A 199 23.38 6.22 9.13
CA GLY A 199 24.04 4.92 9.24
C GLY A 199 24.10 4.36 10.66
N GLU A 200 24.18 5.21 11.68
CA GLU A 200 24.13 4.80 13.09
C GLU A 200 22.73 4.32 13.50
N ILE A 201 21.70 5.03 13.03
CA ILE A 201 20.30 4.64 13.28
C ILE A 201 20.00 3.30 12.60
N MET A 202 20.42 3.13 11.35
CA MET A 202 20.17 1.91 10.55
C MET A 202 20.93 0.67 11.09
N ARG A 203 22.01 0.84 11.82
CA ARG A 203 22.77 -0.27 12.44
C ARG A 203 22.15 -0.79 13.73
N GLN A 204 21.17 -0.10 14.29
CA GLN A 204 20.52 -0.57 15.52
C GLN A 204 19.71 -1.85 15.25
N PRO A 205 19.85 -2.91 16.08
CA PRO A 205 19.09 -4.16 15.92
C PRO A 205 17.59 -3.95 15.80
N VAL A 206 17.04 -3.04 16.59
CA VAL A 206 15.62 -2.69 16.57
C VAL A 206 15.21 -2.10 15.22
N PHE A 207 16.03 -1.20 14.63
CA PHE A 207 15.75 -0.62 13.32
C PHE A 207 15.83 -1.67 12.19
N ILE A 208 16.86 -2.52 12.23
CA ILE A 208 17.04 -3.61 11.24
C ILE A 208 15.83 -4.53 11.23
N VAL A 209 15.39 -4.97 12.41
CA VAL A 209 14.23 -5.89 12.51
C VAL A 209 12.93 -5.19 12.11
N ALA A 210 12.74 -3.92 12.49
CA ALA A 210 11.57 -3.16 12.09
C ALA A 210 11.53 -2.96 10.56
N ALA A 211 12.66 -2.61 9.94
CA ALA A 211 12.76 -2.42 8.49
C ALA A 211 12.56 -3.75 7.75
N ALA A 212 13.21 -4.83 8.19
CA ALA A 212 13.08 -6.15 7.58
C ALA A 212 11.64 -6.67 7.68
N ALA A 213 11.04 -6.67 8.87
CA ALA A 213 9.67 -7.16 9.07
C ALA A 213 8.63 -6.31 8.33
N GLY A 214 8.79 -4.98 8.35
CA GLY A 214 7.93 -4.07 7.62
C GLY A 214 8.03 -4.23 6.10
N ALA A 215 9.24 -4.30 5.56
CA ALA A 215 9.48 -4.41 4.13
C ALA A 215 9.12 -5.81 3.59
N LEU A 216 9.59 -6.88 4.24
CA LEU A 216 9.32 -8.25 3.80
C LEU A 216 7.85 -8.64 3.98
N GLY A 217 7.23 -8.25 5.12
CA GLY A 217 5.81 -8.48 5.35
C GLY A 217 4.93 -7.76 4.34
N TYR A 218 5.26 -6.50 4.01
CA TYR A 218 4.56 -5.77 2.95
C TYR A 218 4.84 -6.37 1.57
N GLY A 219 6.08 -6.82 1.31
CA GLY A 219 6.45 -7.47 0.07
C GLY A 219 5.67 -8.76 -0.19
N VAL A 220 5.48 -9.62 0.82
CA VAL A 220 4.65 -10.83 0.73
C VAL A 220 3.20 -10.47 0.45
N MET A 221 2.66 -9.51 1.18
CA MET A 221 1.29 -9.04 0.95
C MET A 221 1.12 -8.56 -0.50
N ASN A 222 2.00 -7.71 -0.99
CA ASN A 222 1.95 -7.17 -2.34
C ASN A 222 2.15 -8.25 -3.41
N LEU A 223 3.06 -9.21 -3.18
CA LEU A 223 3.32 -10.36 -4.07
C LEU A 223 2.04 -11.16 -4.31
N LEU A 224 1.36 -11.56 -3.25
CA LEU A 224 0.17 -12.40 -3.31
C LEU A 224 -1.06 -11.60 -3.80
N MET A 225 -1.25 -10.37 -3.31
CA MET A 225 -2.36 -9.51 -3.72
C MET A 225 -2.30 -9.21 -5.24
N ALA A 226 -1.13 -8.83 -5.76
CA ALA A 226 -0.98 -8.48 -7.17
C ALA A 226 -1.12 -9.69 -8.11
N ALA A 227 -0.75 -10.89 -7.66
CA ALA A 227 -0.88 -12.13 -8.41
C ALA A 227 -2.32 -12.70 -8.40
N THR A 228 -3.10 -12.40 -7.34
CA THR A 228 -4.42 -13.01 -7.13
C THR A 228 -5.39 -12.81 -8.30
N PRO A 229 -5.58 -11.61 -8.89
CA PRO A 229 -6.48 -11.44 -10.03
C PRO A 229 -6.10 -12.34 -11.22
N ILE A 230 -4.80 -12.47 -11.50
CA ILE A 230 -4.27 -13.31 -12.60
C ILE A 230 -4.51 -14.79 -12.27
N ALA A 231 -4.16 -15.22 -11.05
CA ALA A 231 -4.35 -16.61 -10.62
C ALA A 231 -5.82 -17.03 -10.68
N MET A 232 -6.73 -16.19 -10.18
CA MET A 232 -8.17 -16.46 -10.22
C MET A 232 -8.71 -16.51 -11.65
N GLN A 233 -8.21 -15.65 -12.54
CA GLN A 233 -8.59 -15.68 -13.96
C GLN A 233 -8.12 -16.98 -14.65
N VAL A 234 -6.89 -17.42 -14.37
CA VAL A 234 -6.35 -18.70 -14.89
C VAL A 234 -7.18 -19.89 -14.38
N CYS A 235 -7.69 -19.83 -13.14
CA CYS A 235 -8.59 -20.84 -12.58
C CYS A 235 -10.04 -20.73 -13.09
N GLY A 236 -10.34 -19.82 -14.03
CA GLY A 236 -11.68 -19.66 -14.63
C GLY A 236 -12.70 -18.95 -13.73
N LEU A 237 -12.26 -18.32 -12.62
CA LEU A 237 -13.15 -17.59 -11.73
C LEU A 237 -13.55 -16.24 -12.33
N PRO A 238 -14.84 -15.84 -12.22
CA PRO A 238 -15.30 -14.56 -12.75
C PRO A 238 -14.70 -13.37 -11.99
N PHE A 239 -14.57 -12.23 -12.66
CA PHE A 239 -13.97 -11.03 -12.06
C PHE A 239 -14.76 -10.52 -10.84
N SER A 240 -16.06 -10.76 -10.76
CA SER A 240 -16.86 -10.46 -9.57
C SER A 240 -16.32 -11.19 -8.32
N SER A 241 -15.88 -12.44 -8.46
CA SER A 241 -15.23 -13.18 -7.38
C SER A 241 -13.88 -12.57 -7.00
N VAL A 242 -13.10 -12.09 -7.98
CA VAL A 242 -11.86 -11.35 -7.73
C VAL A 242 -12.13 -10.09 -6.93
N ALA A 243 -13.17 -9.33 -7.31
CA ALA A 243 -13.56 -8.11 -6.59
C ALA A 243 -13.90 -8.39 -5.12
N TRP A 244 -14.68 -9.46 -4.84
CA TRP A 244 -15.00 -9.88 -3.48
C TRP A 244 -13.76 -10.26 -2.66
N VAL A 245 -12.85 -11.03 -3.25
CA VAL A 245 -11.60 -11.44 -2.59
C VAL A 245 -10.75 -10.22 -2.22
N LEU A 246 -10.60 -9.27 -3.14
CA LEU A 246 -9.82 -8.05 -2.89
C LEU A 246 -10.53 -7.12 -1.89
N GLU A 247 -11.86 -7.03 -1.92
CA GLU A 247 -12.63 -6.26 -0.95
C GLU A 247 -12.36 -6.75 0.47
N TRP A 248 -12.53 -8.05 0.73
CA TRP A 248 -12.27 -8.64 2.04
C TRP A 248 -10.80 -8.60 2.44
N HIS A 249 -9.88 -8.71 1.49
CA HIS A 249 -8.46 -8.50 1.74
C HIS A 249 -8.18 -7.09 2.27
N VAL A 250 -8.69 -6.06 1.60
CA VAL A 250 -8.46 -4.67 1.98
C VAL A 250 -9.19 -4.33 3.30
N ILE A 251 -10.38 -4.89 3.54
CA ILE A 251 -11.04 -4.82 4.86
C ILE A 251 -10.12 -5.43 5.93
N GLY A 252 -9.54 -6.61 5.68
CA GLY A 252 -8.56 -7.25 6.57
C GLY A 252 -7.32 -6.38 6.83
N MET A 253 -6.87 -5.61 5.84
CA MET A 253 -5.75 -4.68 6.00
C MET A 253 -6.06 -3.48 6.91
N PHE A 254 -7.24 -2.89 6.82
CA PHE A 254 -7.52 -1.60 7.46
C PHE A 254 -8.44 -1.68 8.67
N ALA A 255 -9.43 -2.59 8.70
CA ALA A 255 -10.35 -2.71 9.82
C ALA A 255 -9.66 -3.04 11.16
N PRO A 256 -8.63 -3.93 11.21
CA PRO A 256 -7.92 -4.20 12.47
C PRO A 256 -7.18 -2.99 13.04
N GLY A 257 -6.85 -1.98 12.22
CA GLY A 257 -6.19 -0.75 12.64
C GLY A 257 -6.87 -0.05 13.82
N PHE A 258 -8.20 -0.21 13.99
CA PHE A 258 -8.94 0.34 15.13
C PHE A 258 -8.54 -0.29 16.47
N PHE A 259 -8.06 -1.52 16.48
CA PHE A 259 -7.74 -2.24 17.72
C PHE A 259 -6.29 -2.74 17.80
N THR A 260 -5.55 -2.78 16.70
CA THR A 260 -4.14 -3.25 16.68
C THR A 260 -3.27 -2.49 17.67
N GLY A 261 -3.45 -1.17 17.79
CA GLY A 261 -2.75 -0.35 18.77
C GLY A 261 -3.03 -0.79 20.22
N HIS A 262 -4.26 -1.16 20.54
CA HIS A 262 -4.63 -1.68 21.86
C HIS A 262 -4.01 -3.07 22.12
N LEU A 263 -3.95 -3.92 21.10
CA LEU A 263 -3.27 -5.22 21.20
C LEU A 263 -1.76 -5.05 21.44
N ILE A 264 -1.12 -4.13 20.73
CA ILE A 264 0.31 -3.80 20.94
C ILE A 264 0.55 -3.32 22.38
N LYS A 265 -0.30 -2.43 22.90
CA LYS A 265 -0.19 -1.93 24.26
C LYS A 265 -0.39 -3.02 25.30
N ARG A 266 -1.31 -3.97 25.06
CA ARG A 266 -1.64 -5.05 26.01
C ARG A 266 -0.67 -6.22 25.98
N TYR A 267 -0.25 -6.66 24.79
CA TYR A 267 0.52 -7.89 24.60
C TYR A 267 1.96 -7.66 24.15
N GLY A 268 2.32 -6.42 23.85
CA GLY A 268 3.64 -6.04 23.36
C GLY A 268 3.78 -6.16 21.84
N THR A 269 4.67 -5.33 21.29
CA THR A 269 4.86 -5.17 19.83
C THR A 269 5.29 -6.48 19.16
N LEU A 270 6.29 -7.18 19.74
CA LEU A 270 6.82 -8.44 19.14
C LEU A 270 5.78 -9.55 19.11
N THR A 271 4.90 -9.64 20.11
CA THR A 271 3.82 -10.65 20.15
C THR A 271 2.81 -10.41 19.04
N VAL A 272 2.38 -9.15 18.85
CA VAL A 272 1.45 -8.80 17.77
C VAL A 272 2.08 -9.03 16.40
N MET A 273 3.36 -8.70 16.20
CA MET A 273 4.08 -9.00 14.97
C MET A 273 4.18 -10.51 14.70
N ALA A 274 4.48 -11.32 15.73
CA ALA A 274 4.53 -12.78 15.61
C ALA A 274 3.15 -13.37 15.24
N THR A 275 2.07 -12.82 15.81
CA THR A 275 0.69 -13.19 15.41
C THR A 275 0.42 -12.84 13.95
N GLY A 276 0.83 -11.65 13.50
CA GLY A 276 0.72 -11.24 12.09
C GLY A 276 1.48 -12.17 11.16
N LEU A 277 2.69 -12.58 11.54
CA LEU A 277 3.50 -13.54 10.80
C LEU A 277 2.80 -14.92 10.73
N ALA A 278 2.25 -15.41 11.84
CA ALA A 278 1.51 -16.68 11.88
C ALA A 278 0.27 -16.64 10.96
N LEU A 279 -0.45 -15.51 10.91
CA LEU A 279 -1.57 -15.31 9.97
C LEU A 279 -1.12 -15.33 8.50
N ASN A 280 0.05 -14.75 8.18
CA ASN A 280 0.59 -14.82 6.83
C ASN A 280 1.03 -16.25 6.44
N VAL A 281 1.58 -17.02 7.38
CA VAL A 281 1.85 -18.46 7.16
C VAL A 281 0.54 -19.23 6.97
N ALA A 282 -0.49 -18.96 7.78
CA ALA A 282 -1.81 -19.56 7.61
C ALA A 282 -2.43 -19.21 6.24
N CYS A 283 -2.25 -17.97 5.76
CA CYS A 283 -2.63 -17.58 4.40
C CYS A 283 -1.99 -18.52 3.37
N VAL A 284 -0.68 -18.76 3.44
CA VAL A 284 0.03 -19.65 2.51
C VAL A 284 -0.52 -21.08 2.58
N LEU A 285 -0.75 -21.61 3.77
CA LEU A 285 -1.31 -22.96 3.95
C LEU A 285 -2.71 -23.09 3.33
N VAL A 286 -3.57 -22.09 3.53
CA VAL A 286 -4.90 -22.05 2.90
C VAL A 286 -4.78 -21.91 1.37
N ALA A 287 -3.90 -21.06 0.87
CA ALA A 287 -3.69 -20.87 -0.57
C ALA A 287 -3.16 -22.12 -1.27
N LEU A 288 -2.42 -22.98 -0.55
CA LEU A 288 -1.91 -24.27 -1.05
C LEU A 288 -2.95 -25.40 -0.95
N SER A 289 -4.03 -25.24 -0.16
CA SER A 289 -5.06 -26.25 0.01
C SER A 289 -6.04 -26.37 -1.16
N GLY A 290 -6.05 -25.39 -2.08
CA GLY A 290 -6.92 -25.42 -3.26
C GLY A 290 -6.97 -24.09 -4.01
N VAL A 291 -7.71 -24.07 -5.11
CA VAL A 291 -7.84 -22.92 -6.03
C VAL A 291 -9.30 -22.51 -6.25
N GLU A 292 -10.20 -22.87 -5.33
CA GLU A 292 -11.57 -22.41 -5.38
C GLU A 292 -11.73 -21.01 -4.77
N PHE A 293 -12.86 -20.38 -4.99
CA PHE A 293 -13.19 -19.06 -4.46
C PHE A 293 -12.95 -18.93 -2.95
N ARG A 294 -13.35 -19.97 -2.18
CA ARG A 294 -13.23 -19.94 -0.70
C ARG A 294 -11.79 -19.89 -0.23
N GLN A 295 -10.88 -20.64 -0.88
CA GLN A 295 -9.46 -20.61 -0.53
C GLN A 295 -8.84 -19.25 -0.82
N PHE A 296 -9.13 -18.67 -1.98
CA PHE A 296 -8.68 -17.30 -2.29
C PHE A 296 -9.21 -16.30 -1.28
N LEU A 297 -10.50 -16.35 -0.95
CA LEU A 297 -11.14 -15.42 -0.02
C LEU A 297 -10.50 -15.49 1.37
N VAL A 298 -10.39 -16.67 1.94
CA VAL A 298 -9.83 -16.88 3.30
C VAL A 298 -8.34 -16.56 3.30
N ALA A 299 -7.58 -17.02 2.31
CA ALA A 299 -6.15 -16.74 2.22
C ALA A 299 -5.87 -15.24 2.17
N LEU A 300 -6.55 -14.52 1.29
CA LEU A 300 -6.33 -13.07 1.12
C LEU A 300 -6.82 -12.25 2.32
N PHE A 301 -7.89 -12.67 2.98
CA PHE A 301 -8.34 -12.05 4.24
C PHE A 301 -7.29 -12.21 5.34
N LEU A 302 -6.75 -13.43 5.53
CA LEU A 302 -5.68 -13.71 6.50
C LEU A 302 -4.41 -12.91 6.16
N LEU A 303 -4.09 -12.78 4.87
CA LEU A 303 -2.97 -11.97 4.39
C LEU A 303 -3.12 -10.50 4.78
N GLY A 304 -4.31 -9.93 4.59
CA GLY A 304 -4.60 -8.54 4.97
C GLY A 304 -4.46 -8.31 6.48
N LEU A 305 -5.06 -9.19 7.27
CA LEU A 305 -4.99 -9.15 8.74
C LEU A 305 -3.55 -9.31 9.24
N GLY A 306 -2.82 -10.30 8.69
CA GLY A 306 -1.42 -10.55 9.03
C GLY A 306 -0.52 -9.37 8.67
N TRP A 307 -0.74 -8.76 7.50
CA TRP A 307 -0.05 -7.55 7.10
C TRP A 307 -0.29 -6.40 8.06
N ASN A 308 -1.53 -6.16 8.48
CA ASN A 308 -1.85 -5.08 9.42
C ASN A 308 -1.04 -5.23 10.72
N PHE A 309 -1.02 -6.42 11.31
CA PHE A 309 -0.30 -6.66 12.57
C PHE A 309 1.22 -6.55 12.40
N LEU A 310 1.77 -7.09 11.33
CA LEU A 310 3.21 -7.00 11.04
C LEU A 310 3.62 -5.56 10.75
N PHE A 311 2.93 -4.85 9.86
CA PHE A 311 3.32 -3.52 9.40
C PHE A 311 3.11 -2.46 10.49
N THR A 312 1.99 -2.52 11.22
CA THR A 312 1.73 -1.62 12.36
C THR A 312 2.73 -1.87 13.49
N GLY A 313 3.02 -3.15 13.79
CA GLY A 313 4.02 -3.54 14.77
C GLY A 313 5.43 -3.09 14.38
N ALA A 314 5.83 -3.29 13.12
CA ALA A 314 7.12 -2.84 12.59
C ALA A 314 7.27 -1.31 12.67
N THR A 315 6.22 -0.57 12.30
CA THR A 315 6.20 0.89 12.42
C THR A 315 6.35 1.32 13.88
N THR A 316 5.62 0.69 14.80
CA THR A 316 5.72 0.96 16.24
C THR A 316 7.11 0.63 16.79
N LEU A 317 7.68 -0.49 16.36
CA LEU A 317 9.02 -0.90 16.74
C LEU A 317 10.08 0.11 16.26
N ALA A 318 9.96 0.60 15.02
CA ALA A 318 10.86 1.59 14.44
C ALA A 318 10.89 2.91 15.24
N LEU A 319 9.75 3.33 15.84
CA LEU A 319 9.67 4.54 16.67
C LEU A 319 10.62 4.50 17.87
N THR A 320 11.00 3.32 18.36
CA THR A 320 11.92 3.15 19.48
C THR A 320 13.39 3.26 19.09
N ALA A 321 13.70 3.29 17.78
CA ALA A 321 15.07 3.33 17.27
C ALA A 321 15.62 4.74 17.05
N TYR A 322 14.77 5.77 16.98
CA TYR A 322 15.19 7.13 16.66
C TYR A 322 14.54 8.18 17.57
N ARG A 323 15.20 9.33 17.66
CA ARG A 323 14.75 10.49 18.43
C ARG A 323 13.83 11.38 17.57
N PRO A 324 13.03 12.30 18.17
CA PRO A 324 12.13 13.19 17.43
C PRO A 324 12.81 13.99 16.32
N GLU A 325 14.04 14.48 16.55
CA GLU A 325 14.86 15.24 15.58
C GLU A 325 15.39 14.37 14.42
N GLU A 326 15.41 13.03 14.58
CA GLU A 326 15.91 12.07 13.60
C GLU A 326 14.78 11.47 12.75
N LYS A 327 13.51 11.81 13.05
CA LYS A 327 12.30 11.20 12.53
C LYS A 327 12.28 11.13 11.00
N ASP A 328 12.54 12.25 10.32
CA ASP A 328 12.35 12.32 8.86
C ASP A 328 13.35 11.44 8.12
N LYS A 329 14.62 11.42 8.55
CA LYS A 329 15.65 10.57 7.95
C LYS A 329 15.43 9.08 8.25
N ALA A 330 15.01 8.74 9.47
CA ALA A 330 14.75 7.35 9.85
C ALA A 330 13.52 6.78 9.13
N GLN A 331 12.42 7.55 9.08
CA GLN A 331 11.21 7.15 8.36
C GLN A 331 11.42 7.12 6.84
N GLY A 332 12.22 8.03 6.29
CA GLY A 332 12.63 8.01 4.89
C GLY A 332 13.37 6.73 4.54
N ALA A 333 14.34 6.30 5.37
CA ALA A 333 15.07 5.05 5.16
C ALA A 333 14.16 3.82 5.27
N LEU A 334 13.27 3.79 6.27
CA LEU A 334 12.28 2.70 6.41
C LEU A 334 11.37 2.60 5.18
N ASN A 335 10.82 3.71 4.73
CA ASN A 335 9.96 3.75 3.55
C ASN A 335 10.73 3.34 2.27
N PHE A 336 11.99 3.74 2.13
CA PHE A 336 12.83 3.31 1.02
C PHE A 336 12.97 1.79 0.98
N CYS A 337 13.26 1.14 2.12
CA CYS A 337 13.32 -0.33 2.22
C CYS A 337 11.99 -0.98 1.81
N VAL A 338 10.86 -0.43 2.28
CA VAL A 338 9.52 -0.92 1.92
C VAL A 338 9.29 -0.79 0.41
N PHE A 339 9.51 0.38 -0.18
CA PHE A 339 9.27 0.59 -1.61
C PHE A 339 10.19 -0.25 -2.50
N ALA A 340 11.45 -0.45 -2.11
CA ALA A 340 12.39 -1.30 -2.84
C ALA A 340 11.88 -2.76 -2.90
N VAL A 341 11.44 -3.29 -1.76
CA VAL A 341 10.87 -4.65 -1.70
C VAL A 341 9.53 -4.73 -2.45
N LEU A 342 8.70 -3.69 -2.36
CA LEU A 342 7.43 -3.64 -3.11
C LEU A 342 7.64 -3.65 -4.62
N ALA A 343 8.63 -2.92 -5.13
CA ALA A 343 8.96 -2.93 -6.56
C ALA A 343 9.37 -4.33 -7.04
N VAL A 344 10.26 -4.98 -6.28
CA VAL A 344 10.71 -6.36 -6.58
C VAL A 344 9.54 -7.34 -6.49
N SER A 345 8.73 -7.29 -5.43
CA SER A 345 7.60 -8.20 -5.25
C SER A 345 6.50 -8.00 -6.30
N SER A 346 6.26 -6.77 -6.76
CA SER A 346 5.32 -6.50 -7.85
C SER A 346 5.74 -7.15 -9.17
N LEU A 347 7.03 -7.09 -9.52
CA LEU A 347 7.57 -7.79 -10.69
C LEU A 347 7.50 -9.30 -10.49
N ALA A 348 8.01 -9.78 -9.34
CA ALA A 348 8.04 -11.20 -9.00
C ALA A 348 6.64 -11.84 -9.02
N SER A 349 5.59 -11.09 -8.66
CA SER A 349 4.21 -11.58 -8.68
C SER A 349 3.78 -12.02 -10.07
N GLY A 350 4.03 -11.20 -11.09
CA GLY A 350 3.72 -11.52 -12.48
C GLY A 350 4.59 -12.65 -13.02
N VAL A 351 5.90 -12.58 -12.79
CA VAL A 351 6.84 -13.63 -13.22
C VAL A 351 6.43 -14.98 -12.65
N LEU A 352 6.27 -15.07 -11.33
CA LEU A 352 5.98 -16.34 -10.67
C LEU A 352 4.60 -16.88 -11.01
N VAL A 353 3.54 -16.05 -11.02
CA VAL A 353 2.19 -16.54 -11.28
C VAL A 353 2.01 -17.02 -12.71
N THR A 354 2.70 -16.40 -13.69
CA THR A 354 2.55 -16.76 -15.10
C THR A 354 3.49 -17.87 -15.56
N THR A 355 4.64 -18.06 -14.90
CA THR A 355 5.64 -19.08 -15.28
C THR A 355 5.61 -20.32 -14.40
N GLN A 356 5.34 -20.15 -13.10
CA GLN A 356 5.42 -21.20 -12.07
C GLN A 356 4.05 -21.52 -11.44
N GLY A 357 3.07 -20.66 -11.67
CA GLY A 357 1.73 -20.82 -11.13
C GLY A 357 1.57 -20.40 -9.67
N TRP A 358 0.31 -20.49 -9.21
CA TRP A 358 -0.11 -20.03 -7.87
C TRP A 358 0.56 -20.76 -6.72
N ALA A 359 0.74 -22.08 -6.83
CA ALA A 359 1.32 -22.90 -5.76
C ALA A 359 2.78 -22.52 -5.46
N LEU A 360 3.62 -22.44 -6.51
CA LEU A 360 5.04 -22.08 -6.32
C LEU A 360 5.24 -20.64 -5.88
N LEU A 361 4.38 -19.72 -6.33
CA LEU A 361 4.37 -18.34 -5.84
C LEU A 361 4.12 -18.29 -4.32
N ASN A 362 3.14 -19.05 -3.83
CA ASN A 362 2.84 -19.14 -2.39
C ASN A 362 3.98 -19.82 -1.61
N LEU A 363 4.55 -20.91 -2.10
CA LEU A 363 5.73 -21.55 -1.49
C LEU A 363 6.94 -20.59 -1.44
N GLY A 364 7.16 -19.83 -2.51
CA GLY A 364 8.24 -18.84 -2.56
C GLY A 364 8.08 -17.73 -1.52
N SER A 365 6.83 -17.39 -1.14
CA SER A 365 6.57 -16.40 -0.10
C SER A 365 6.98 -16.85 1.31
N LEU A 366 7.17 -18.16 1.53
CA LEU A 366 7.69 -18.69 2.80
C LEU A 366 9.13 -18.23 3.08
N LEU A 367 9.94 -17.96 2.06
CA LEU A 367 11.30 -17.49 2.25
C LEU A 367 11.34 -16.13 2.98
N PRO A 368 10.72 -15.04 2.49
CA PRO A 368 10.69 -13.78 3.22
C PRO A 368 9.95 -13.87 4.57
N LEU A 369 8.93 -14.74 4.73
CA LEU A 369 8.30 -14.98 6.02
C LEU A 369 9.24 -15.66 7.00
N SER A 370 10.06 -16.64 6.57
CA SER A 370 11.07 -17.29 7.40
C SER A 370 12.17 -16.31 7.84
N LEU A 371 12.62 -15.43 6.93
CA LEU A 371 13.58 -14.36 7.28
C LEU A 371 13.00 -13.41 8.32
N THR A 372 11.72 -13.07 8.18
CA THR A 372 11.01 -12.24 9.17
C THR A 372 10.90 -12.96 10.53
N ALA A 373 10.61 -14.26 10.54
CA ALA A 373 10.56 -15.07 11.77
C ALA A 373 11.90 -15.08 12.49
N LEU A 374 12.99 -15.30 11.74
CA LEU A 374 14.36 -15.29 12.29
C LEU A 374 14.72 -13.91 12.88
N ALA A 375 14.38 -12.83 12.19
CA ALA A 375 14.62 -11.47 12.66
C ALA A 375 13.87 -11.16 13.97
N LEU A 376 12.58 -11.51 14.03
CA LEU A 376 11.77 -11.33 15.24
C LEU A 376 12.26 -12.19 16.40
N GLY A 377 12.60 -13.46 16.14
CA GLY A 377 13.16 -14.38 17.13
C GLY A 377 14.50 -13.88 17.70
N TRP A 378 15.41 -13.43 16.81
CA TRP A 378 16.68 -12.86 17.21
C TRP A 378 16.51 -11.65 18.15
N LEU A 379 15.66 -10.69 17.79
CA LEU A 379 15.41 -9.51 18.63
C LEU A 379 14.76 -9.90 19.95
N GLY A 380 13.81 -10.84 19.94
CA GLY A 380 13.17 -11.35 21.16
C GLY A 380 14.15 -11.99 22.13
N LEU A 381 15.10 -12.79 21.62
CA LEU A 381 16.16 -13.38 22.43
C LEU A 381 17.12 -12.33 23.00
N GLN A 382 17.50 -11.35 22.19
CA GLN A 382 18.37 -10.25 22.64
C GLN A 382 17.72 -9.43 23.77
N GLN A 383 16.44 -9.08 23.62
CA GLN A 383 15.71 -8.35 24.67
C GLN A 383 15.57 -9.15 25.97
N ARG A 384 15.38 -10.47 25.87
CA ARG A 384 15.32 -11.35 27.05
C ARG A 384 16.67 -11.41 27.79
N ARG A 385 17.80 -11.43 27.07
CA ARG A 385 19.15 -11.41 27.65
C ARG A 385 19.40 -10.10 28.40
N LEU A 386 19.05 -8.96 27.82
CA LEU A 386 19.21 -7.65 28.45
C LEU A 386 18.33 -7.44 29.68
N ARG A 387 17.19 -8.14 29.80
CA ARG A 387 16.34 -8.09 30.99
C ARG A 387 16.83 -8.98 32.14
N LYS A 388 17.72 -9.94 31.86
CA LYS A 388 18.28 -10.86 32.87
C LYS A 388 19.67 -10.43 33.34
N ALA A 389 20.34 -9.54 32.61
CA ALA A 389 21.58 -8.86 33.02
C ALA A 389 21.28 -7.56 33.77
#